data_78b1c5965d4d0ebf49e6c04a3a83118f
#
_entry.id   78b1c5965d4d0ebf49e6c04a3a83118f
#
_cell.length_a   1.000
_cell.length_b   1.000
_cell.length_c   1.000
_cell.angle_alpha   90.00
_cell.angle_beta   90.00
_cell.angle_gamma   90.00
#
_symmetry.space_group_name_H-M   'P 1'
#
loop_
_entity.id
_entity.type
_entity.pdbx_description
1 polymer ?
#
loop_
_entity_poly.entity_id
_entity_poly.type
_entity_poly.pdbx_seq_one_letter_code
_entity_poly.pdbx_strand_id
1 'polypeptide(L)'
;MKSILHITEYVLKKLASLNSDFLFYLAAATLPFENFIFAPSNGWATITPLVLFLYAILNLYYLKPFLPKLRPILLFFTSFSILGTITCLFFKGRLDDYLSAYVPIILGLACLTSFLEFYTKHKKSDLKKQLNRLASIIIITYLASLIIGLLEYFAIKYHLTSVTNLFNLIFKRNYLAKNRVQFFFTEPSFIGMHLFGILLPLFWLTRRKDLLFLIILYAYSAILFGAGVRIILDILIILVILAALYLPKIKEKLFLPLTFVAFLIFLTTISAVNGRFHKIFFGFLGTNPETTIDCTKEENQNTEECLLLARQSGVNSDGSFASRVFRISASLFGYTKSPLGSLTGFGLGNSIYPVRLGHAQAKKGYKSTYLKEVNDLENPNYHDDSVSYCLYARIISEFGIIALFLFIFYLIYLAKSSRLAFRYHYLLIIFYLYLQFESLSFYAIWLFIATMLVTKKGNND
;
A
#
# COMPACT_ATOMS: atom_id res chain seq x y z
N MET A 1 2.47 -43.50 -7.31
CA MET A 1 2.17 -42.31 -6.48
C MET A 1 3.11 -42.15 -5.27
N LYS A 2 3.32 -43.18 -4.40
CA LYS A 2 4.26 -43.09 -3.27
C LYS A 2 5.71 -42.79 -3.67
N SER A 3 6.22 -43.35 -4.77
CA SER A 3 7.57 -43.12 -5.27
C SER A 3 7.79 -41.65 -5.74
N ILE A 4 6.79 -41.07 -6.43
CA ILE A 4 6.87 -39.67 -6.88
C ILE A 4 6.88 -38.73 -5.69
N LEU A 5 6.04 -38.96 -4.66
CA LEU A 5 6.02 -38.21 -3.43
C LEU A 5 7.37 -38.24 -2.71
N HIS A 6 8.04 -39.41 -2.69
CA HIS A 6 9.35 -39.56 -2.04
C HIS A 6 10.45 -38.80 -2.79
N ILE A 7 10.44 -38.85 -4.12
CA ILE A 7 11.38 -38.11 -4.97
C ILE A 7 11.16 -36.59 -4.79
N THR A 8 9.91 -36.14 -4.80
CA THR A 8 9.58 -34.71 -4.60
C THR A 8 10.04 -34.22 -3.22
N GLU A 9 9.81 -35.00 -2.17
CA GLU A 9 10.25 -34.64 -0.81
C GLU A 9 11.79 -34.60 -0.70
N TYR A 10 12.49 -35.52 -1.33
CA TYR A 10 13.95 -35.54 -1.41
C TYR A 10 14.50 -34.29 -2.12
N VAL A 11 13.93 -33.93 -3.28
CA VAL A 11 14.33 -32.75 -4.05
C VAL A 11 14.09 -31.47 -3.24
N LEU A 12 12.92 -31.32 -2.62
CA LEU A 12 12.60 -30.17 -1.79
C LEU A 12 13.53 -30.04 -0.60
N LYS A 13 13.89 -31.16 0.06
CA LYS A 13 14.83 -31.18 1.16
C LYS A 13 16.24 -30.79 0.71
N LYS A 14 16.67 -31.24 -0.47
CA LYS A 14 17.97 -30.88 -1.06
C LYS A 14 18.02 -29.41 -1.44
N LEU A 15 16.96 -28.83 -2.01
CA LEU A 15 16.85 -27.40 -2.29
C LEU A 15 16.90 -26.59 -0.99
N ALA A 16 16.16 -27.01 0.03
CA ALA A 16 16.14 -26.34 1.32
C ALA A 16 17.46 -26.41 2.10
N SER A 17 18.35 -27.35 1.75
CA SER A 17 19.71 -27.42 2.32
C SER A 17 20.67 -26.39 1.76
N LEU A 18 20.32 -25.72 0.64
CA LEU A 18 21.06 -24.58 0.13
C LEU A 18 20.97 -23.42 1.13
N ASN A 19 22.07 -22.71 1.31
CA ASN A 19 22.08 -21.52 2.19
C ASN A 19 21.35 -20.36 1.51
N SER A 20 20.01 -20.40 1.53
CA SER A 20 19.12 -19.45 0.86
C SER A 20 18.78 -18.21 1.71
N ASP A 21 19.19 -18.15 2.97
CA ASP A 21 18.90 -17.02 3.88
C ASP A 21 19.44 -15.69 3.34
N PHE A 22 20.50 -15.74 2.53
CA PHE A 22 20.99 -14.56 1.80
C PHE A 22 19.89 -13.92 0.95
N LEU A 23 19.06 -14.70 0.28
CA LEU A 23 17.96 -14.15 -0.54
C LEU A 23 16.93 -13.41 0.33
N PHE A 24 16.61 -13.95 1.51
CA PHE A 24 15.67 -13.27 2.42
C PHE A 24 16.24 -11.95 2.93
N TYR A 25 17.53 -11.91 3.26
CA TYR A 25 18.20 -10.67 3.65
C TYR A 25 18.38 -9.70 2.48
N LEU A 26 18.63 -10.21 1.27
CA LEU A 26 18.66 -9.40 0.05
C LEU A 26 17.29 -8.76 -0.21
N ALA A 27 16.21 -9.54 -0.09
CA ALA A 27 14.85 -9.01 -0.18
C ALA A 27 14.59 -7.91 0.85
N ALA A 28 15.05 -8.09 2.09
CA ALA A 28 14.95 -7.05 3.11
C ALA A 28 15.77 -5.79 2.77
N ALA A 29 16.95 -5.97 2.20
CA ALA A 29 17.82 -4.87 1.78
C ALA A 29 17.23 -4.08 0.60
N THR A 30 16.47 -4.72 -0.28
CA THR A 30 15.84 -4.06 -1.44
C THR A 30 14.49 -3.40 -1.14
N LEU A 31 13.93 -3.61 0.07
CA LEU A 31 12.64 -3.05 0.48
C LEU A 31 12.45 -1.56 0.17
N PRO A 32 13.38 -0.65 0.52
CA PRO A 32 13.17 0.78 0.29
C PRO A 32 13.47 1.23 -1.14
N PHE A 33 13.95 0.33 -2.02
CA PHE A 33 14.35 0.65 -3.39
C PHE A 33 13.33 0.12 -4.39
N GLU A 34 12.19 0.80 -4.52
CA GLU A 34 11.10 0.36 -5.39
C GLU A 34 11.34 0.62 -6.88
N ASN A 35 12.09 1.67 -7.22
CA ASN A 35 12.29 2.12 -8.60
C ASN A 35 13.63 1.67 -9.21
N PHE A 36 14.05 0.44 -8.97
CA PHE A 36 15.26 -0.08 -9.58
C PHE A 36 15.08 -0.28 -11.09
N ILE A 37 16.13 -0.02 -11.89
CA ILE A 37 16.11 -0.13 -13.36
C ILE A 37 15.69 -1.52 -13.86
N PHE A 38 15.94 -2.56 -13.08
CA PHE A 38 15.57 -3.93 -13.38
C PHE A 38 14.17 -4.34 -12.86
N ALA A 39 13.46 -3.42 -12.21
CA ALA A 39 12.12 -3.70 -11.75
C ALA A 39 11.13 -3.62 -12.92
N PRO A 40 10.15 -4.52 -13.01
CA PRO A 40 9.10 -4.43 -14.02
C PRO A 40 8.34 -3.11 -13.89
N SER A 41 8.06 -2.45 -15.01
CA SER A 41 7.53 -1.08 -15.06
C SER A 41 6.07 -0.92 -14.63
N ASN A 42 5.35 -2.00 -14.33
CA ASN A 42 3.89 -2.00 -14.21
C ASN A 42 3.45 -2.15 -12.75
N GLY A 43 3.26 -1.03 -12.04
CA GLY A 43 2.46 -0.93 -10.81
C GLY A 43 2.92 -1.68 -9.54
N TRP A 44 3.81 -2.68 -9.67
CA TRP A 44 4.36 -3.49 -8.59
C TRP A 44 5.89 -3.54 -8.64
N ALA A 45 6.44 -2.41 -8.90
CA ALA A 45 7.79 -2.04 -9.32
C ALA A 45 8.91 -2.35 -8.31
N THR A 46 8.81 -3.37 -7.46
CA THR A 46 9.92 -3.67 -6.57
C THR A 46 10.50 -5.05 -6.84
N ILE A 47 11.82 -5.15 -6.78
CA ILE A 47 12.54 -6.41 -6.94
C ILE A 47 12.30 -7.36 -5.76
N THR A 48 11.91 -6.84 -4.60
CA THR A 48 11.75 -7.60 -3.35
C THR A 48 10.78 -8.77 -3.46
N PRO A 49 9.55 -8.64 -4.01
CA PRO A 49 8.64 -9.78 -4.16
C PRO A 49 9.20 -10.88 -5.05
N LEU A 50 9.99 -10.52 -6.07
CA LEU A 50 10.64 -11.51 -6.95
C LEU A 50 11.73 -12.29 -6.22
N VAL A 51 12.54 -11.60 -5.40
CA VAL A 51 13.56 -12.25 -4.57
C VAL A 51 12.90 -13.15 -3.51
N LEU A 52 11.79 -12.69 -2.90
CA LEU A 52 10.99 -13.51 -1.98
C LEU A 52 10.35 -14.71 -2.68
N PHE A 53 9.88 -14.57 -3.92
CA PHE A 53 9.36 -15.68 -4.71
C PHE A 53 10.43 -16.76 -4.93
N LEU A 54 11.66 -16.36 -5.28
CA LEU A 54 12.77 -17.28 -5.42
C LEU A 54 13.11 -17.96 -4.08
N TYR A 55 13.14 -17.18 -2.99
CA TYR A 55 13.34 -17.71 -1.65
C TYR A 55 12.27 -18.74 -1.28
N ALA A 56 10.99 -18.43 -1.53
CA ALA A 56 9.88 -19.33 -1.25
C ALA A 56 10.04 -20.67 -1.99
N ILE A 57 10.35 -20.64 -3.28
CA ILE A 57 10.56 -21.88 -4.06
C ILE A 57 11.67 -22.75 -3.45
N LEU A 58 12.79 -22.15 -3.07
CA LEU A 58 13.92 -22.88 -2.50
C LEU A 58 13.64 -23.45 -1.10
N ASN A 59 12.71 -22.86 -0.34
CA ASN A 59 12.43 -23.23 1.03
C ASN A 59 11.06 -23.89 1.26
N LEU A 60 10.35 -24.29 0.21
CA LEU A 60 9.00 -24.90 0.28
C LEU A 60 8.89 -26.08 1.29
N TYR A 61 10.00 -26.77 1.55
CA TYR A 61 10.04 -27.84 2.54
C TYR A 61 9.64 -27.34 3.95
N TYR A 62 10.05 -26.14 4.32
CA TYR A 62 9.76 -25.54 5.63
C TYR A 62 8.31 -25.06 5.77
N LEU A 63 7.54 -25.01 4.67
CA LEU A 63 6.14 -24.64 4.70
C LEU A 63 5.22 -25.76 5.22
N LYS A 64 5.68 -27.03 5.17
CA LYS A 64 4.90 -28.24 5.53
C LYS A 64 4.10 -28.08 6.84
N PRO A 65 4.65 -27.55 7.96
CA PRO A 65 3.90 -27.40 9.21
C PRO A 65 2.76 -26.39 9.15
N PHE A 66 2.79 -25.45 8.20
CA PHE A 66 1.79 -24.41 8.03
C PHE A 66 0.71 -24.72 7.00
N LEU A 67 0.86 -25.77 6.19
CA LEU A 67 -0.12 -26.14 5.16
C LEU A 67 -1.57 -26.20 5.68
N PRO A 68 -1.85 -26.83 6.86
CA PRO A 68 -3.22 -26.84 7.39
C PRO A 68 -3.74 -25.43 7.74
N LYS A 69 -2.85 -24.54 8.23
CA LYS A 69 -3.19 -23.15 8.59
C LYS A 69 -3.36 -22.25 7.37
N LEU A 70 -2.66 -22.56 6.26
CA LEU A 70 -2.74 -21.84 4.98
C LEU A 70 -3.96 -22.26 4.16
N ARG A 71 -4.51 -23.45 4.40
CA ARG A 71 -5.65 -23.97 3.62
C ARG A 71 -6.79 -22.96 3.41
N PRO A 72 -7.25 -22.20 4.41
CA PRO A 72 -8.33 -21.24 4.20
C PRO A 72 -7.99 -20.14 3.19
N ILE A 73 -6.79 -19.57 3.26
CA ILE A 73 -6.38 -18.49 2.34
C ILE A 73 -6.08 -19.04 0.93
N LEU A 74 -5.52 -20.22 0.83
CA LEU A 74 -5.30 -20.86 -0.46
C LEU A 74 -6.63 -21.21 -1.13
N LEU A 75 -7.59 -21.78 -0.39
CA LEU A 75 -8.93 -22.05 -0.88
C LEU A 75 -9.63 -20.75 -1.30
N PHE A 76 -9.51 -19.68 -0.52
CA PHE A 76 -10.05 -18.37 -0.88
C PHE A 76 -9.53 -17.92 -2.24
N PHE A 77 -8.22 -17.79 -2.41
CA PHE A 77 -7.66 -17.31 -3.68
C PHE A 77 -7.93 -18.27 -4.84
N THR A 78 -7.89 -19.58 -4.63
CA THR A 78 -8.18 -20.56 -5.69
C THR A 78 -9.65 -20.46 -6.12
N SER A 79 -10.60 -20.46 -5.17
CA SER A 79 -12.03 -20.40 -5.48
C SER A 79 -12.42 -19.11 -6.18
N PHE A 80 -11.92 -17.97 -5.65
CA PHE A 80 -12.22 -16.66 -6.23
C PHE A 80 -11.46 -16.39 -7.53
N SER A 81 -10.29 -16.99 -7.75
CA SER A 81 -9.62 -16.97 -9.05
C SER A 81 -10.41 -17.74 -10.11
N ILE A 82 -10.94 -18.91 -9.77
CA ILE A 82 -11.81 -19.67 -10.68
C ILE A 82 -13.09 -18.87 -11.01
N LEU A 83 -13.77 -18.35 -9.99
CA LEU A 83 -14.94 -17.51 -10.19
C LEU A 83 -14.58 -16.25 -11.00
N GLY A 84 -13.47 -15.59 -10.68
CA GLY A 84 -12.96 -14.42 -11.39
C GLY A 84 -12.64 -14.70 -12.86
N THR A 85 -12.20 -15.94 -13.20
CA THR A 85 -12.02 -16.38 -14.59
C THR A 85 -13.37 -16.45 -15.32
N ILE A 86 -14.35 -17.11 -14.70
CA ILE A 86 -15.69 -17.26 -15.28
C ILE A 86 -16.35 -15.90 -15.50
N THR A 87 -16.29 -15.01 -14.49
CA THR A 87 -16.88 -13.67 -14.58
C THR A 87 -16.11 -12.76 -15.55
N CYS A 88 -14.78 -12.91 -15.68
CA CYS A 88 -13.98 -12.19 -16.67
C CYS A 88 -14.43 -12.53 -18.10
N LEU A 89 -14.68 -13.80 -18.39
CA LEU A 89 -15.22 -14.23 -19.68
C LEU A 89 -16.66 -13.68 -19.91
N PHE A 90 -17.49 -13.73 -18.88
CA PHE A 90 -18.88 -13.23 -18.96
C PHE A 90 -18.94 -11.72 -19.21
N PHE A 91 -18.12 -10.93 -18.52
CA PHE A 91 -18.04 -9.47 -18.68
C PHE A 91 -17.06 -9.02 -19.77
N LYS A 92 -16.58 -9.96 -20.60
CA LYS A 92 -15.66 -9.69 -21.73
C LYS A 92 -14.40 -8.92 -21.31
N GLY A 93 -13.79 -9.34 -20.20
CA GLY A 93 -12.50 -8.80 -19.75
C GLY A 93 -11.38 -9.13 -20.75
N ARG A 94 -10.33 -8.34 -20.75
CA ARG A 94 -9.19 -8.52 -21.64
C ARG A 94 -8.27 -9.61 -21.09
N LEU A 95 -7.68 -10.40 -21.98
CA LEU A 95 -6.80 -11.52 -21.63
C LEU A 95 -5.49 -11.05 -20.98
N ASP A 96 -4.90 -9.95 -21.46
CA ASP A 96 -3.68 -9.34 -20.93
C ASP A 96 -3.88 -8.84 -19.49
N ASP A 97 -4.97 -8.09 -19.22
CA ASP A 97 -5.32 -7.61 -17.90
C ASP A 97 -5.61 -8.79 -16.95
N TYR A 98 -6.29 -9.81 -17.43
CA TYR A 98 -6.57 -11.04 -16.70
C TYR A 98 -5.28 -11.79 -16.31
N LEU A 99 -4.35 -11.98 -17.24
CA LEU A 99 -3.08 -12.65 -16.95
C LEU A 99 -2.20 -11.83 -16.00
N SER A 100 -2.15 -10.52 -16.19
CA SER A 100 -1.37 -9.62 -15.33
C SER A 100 -1.90 -9.57 -13.90
N ALA A 101 -3.20 -9.74 -13.69
CA ALA A 101 -3.82 -9.72 -12.37
C ALA A 101 -3.41 -10.90 -11.46
N TYR A 102 -2.95 -12.03 -12.04
CA TYR A 102 -2.39 -13.12 -11.24
C TYR A 102 -1.05 -12.78 -10.60
N VAL A 103 -0.28 -11.90 -11.21
CA VAL A 103 1.09 -11.58 -10.74
C VAL A 103 1.08 -11.03 -9.31
N PRO A 104 0.29 -10.01 -8.94
CA PRO A 104 0.20 -9.53 -7.56
C PRO A 104 -0.26 -10.59 -6.56
N ILE A 105 -1.15 -11.50 -6.98
CA ILE A 105 -1.63 -12.59 -6.12
C ILE A 105 -0.50 -13.59 -5.85
N ILE A 106 0.19 -14.04 -6.91
CA ILE A 106 1.29 -15.00 -6.80
C ILE A 106 2.43 -14.41 -5.98
N LEU A 107 2.83 -13.17 -6.26
CA LEU A 107 3.88 -12.49 -5.51
C LEU A 107 3.50 -12.24 -4.06
N GLY A 108 2.24 -11.90 -3.79
CA GLY A 108 1.72 -11.79 -2.44
C GLY A 108 1.77 -13.12 -1.67
N LEU A 109 1.30 -14.20 -2.27
CA LEU A 109 1.40 -15.53 -1.67
C LEU A 109 2.87 -15.97 -1.48
N ALA A 110 3.77 -15.60 -2.38
CA ALA A 110 5.20 -15.81 -2.22
C ALA A 110 5.76 -15.04 -1.02
N CYS A 111 5.35 -13.80 -0.79
CA CYS A 111 5.71 -13.05 0.42
C CYS A 111 5.21 -13.76 1.68
N LEU A 112 3.96 -14.21 1.69
CA LEU A 112 3.38 -14.95 2.83
C LEU A 112 4.18 -16.22 3.13
N THR A 113 4.43 -17.05 2.11
CA THR A 113 5.15 -18.31 2.27
C THR A 113 6.59 -18.07 2.72
N SER A 114 7.29 -17.10 2.15
CA SER A 114 8.65 -16.72 2.54
C SER A 114 8.75 -16.33 4.01
N PHE A 115 7.80 -15.54 4.52
CA PHE A 115 7.78 -15.18 5.94
C PHE A 115 7.56 -16.42 6.84
N LEU A 116 6.65 -17.32 6.45
CA LEU A 116 6.38 -18.55 7.20
C LEU A 116 7.56 -19.50 7.19
N GLU A 117 8.22 -19.68 6.05
CA GLU A 117 9.40 -20.49 5.88
C GLU A 117 10.57 -19.96 6.70
N PHE A 118 10.80 -18.66 6.69
CA PHE A 118 11.81 -18.01 7.51
C PHE A 118 11.55 -18.24 9.00
N TYR A 119 10.32 -18.07 9.46
CA TYR A 119 9.94 -18.36 10.86
C TYR A 119 10.13 -19.83 11.24
N THR A 120 9.85 -20.76 10.32
CA THR A 120 9.94 -22.21 10.57
C THR A 120 11.38 -22.70 10.58
N LYS A 121 12.19 -22.20 9.65
CA LYS A 121 13.60 -22.57 9.49
C LYS A 121 14.41 -22.23 10.72
N HIS A 122 14.10 -21.13 11.39
CA HIS A 122 14.79 -20.66 12.57
C HIS A 122 14.07 -21.10 13.84
N LYS A 123 14.72 -21.90 14.69
CA LYS A 123 14.21 -22.31 16.00
C LYS A 123 13.97 -21.08 16.90
N LYS A 124 13.12 -21.19 17.91
CA LYS A 124 12.75 -20.08 18.80
C LYS A 124 13.94 -19.27 19.34
N SER A 125 15.06 -19.92 19.72
CA SER A 125 16.29 -19.27 20.21
C SER A 125 17.00 -18.48 19.12
N ASP A 126 17.03 -18.98 17.91
CA ASP A 126 17.70 -18.35 16.78
C ASP A 126 16.82 -17.28 16.11
N LEU A 127 15.50 -17.43 16.17
CA LEU A 127 14.56 -16.50 15.55
C LEU A 127 14.76 -15.06 16.03
N LYS A 128 14.93 -14.83 17.34
CA LYS A 128 15.19 -13.49 17.88
C LYS A 128 16.48 -12.89 17.32
N LYS A 129 17.54 -13.69 17.21
CA LYS A 129 18.82 -13.28 16.61
C LYS A 129 18.65 -12.92 15.15
N GLN A 130 17.93 -13.74 14.39
CA GLN A 130 17.67 -13.51 12.96
C GLN A 130 16.77 -12.28 12.73
N LEU A 131 15.73 -12.09 13.53
CA LEU A 131 14.89 -10.88 13.47
C LEU A 131 15.68 -9.61 13.80
N ASN A 132 16.61 -9.66 14.77
CA ASN A 132 17.48 -8.54 15.07
C ASN A 132 18.47 -8.26 13.93
N ARG A 133 19.01 -9.29 13.27
CA ARG A 133 19.85 -9.15 12.07
C ARG A 133 19.06 -8.53 10.92
N LEU A 134 17.84 -9.03 10.68
CA LEU A 134 16.92 -8.48 9.69
C LEU A 134 16.65 -7.00 9.95
N ALA A 135 16.33 -6.64 11.18
CA ALA A 135 16.11 -5.26 11.58
C ALA A 135 17.34 -4.38 11.33
N SER A 136 18.56 -4.89 11.60
CA SER A 136 19.79 -4.14 11.32
C SER A 136 19.97 -3.87 9.83
N ILE A 137 19.72 -4.86 8.96
CA ILE A 137 19.79 -4.70 7.50
C ILE A 137 18.77 -3.66 7.06
N ILE A 138 17.52 -3.76 7.51
CA ILE A 138 16.45 -2.82 7.18
C ILE A 138 16.81 -1.40 7.63
N ILE A 139 17.34 -1.22 8.85
CA ILE A 139 17.74 0.10 9.34
C ILE A 139 18.82 0.71 8.44
N ILE A 140 19.85 -0.06 8.10
CA ILE A 140 20.96 0.42 7.26
C ILE A 140 20.45 0.80 5.87
N THR A 141 19.63 -0.03 5.25
CA THR A 141 19.14 0.21 3.88
C THR A 141 18.12 1.35 3.81
N TYR A 142 17.24 1.47 4.80
CA TYR A 142 16.33 2.61 4.88
C TYR A 142 17.08 3.91 5.18
N LEU A 143 18.10 3.88 6.04
CA LEU A 143 18.93 5.06 6.30
C LEU A 143 19.68 5.49 5.02
N ALA A 144 20.25 4.52 4.29
CA ALA A 144 20.87 4.80 2.99
C ALA A 144 19.86 5.38 2.00
N SER A 145 18.67 4.78 1.88
CA SER A 145 17.59 5.30 1.02
C SER A 145 17.17 6.72 1.40
N LEU A 146 17.10 7.04 2.69
CA LEU A 146 16.78 8.38 3.17
C LEU A 146 17.86 9.38 2.75
N ILE A 147 19.13 9.09 3.04
CA ILE A 147 20.25 9.99 2.74
C ILE A 147 20.35 10.23 1.24
N ILE A 148 20.39 9.14 0.45
CA ILE A 148 20.52 9.23 -1.01
C ILE A 148 19.29 9.89 -1.62
N GLY A 149 18.09 9.60 -1.13
CA GLY A 149 16.85 10.24 -1.60
C GLY A 149 16.76 11.73 -1.29
N LEU A 150 17.33 12.19 -0.17
CA LEU A 150 17.47 13.61 0.11
C LEU A 150 18.49 14.27 -0.81
N LEU A 151 19.63 13.63 -1.07
CA LEU A 151 20.61 14.13 -2.02
C LEU A 151 20.01 14.29 -3.42
N GLU A 152 19.23 13.31 -3.89
CA GLU A 152 18.51 13.40 -5.15
C GLU A 152 17.50 14.54 -5.17
N TYR A 153 16.70 14.69 -4.10
CA TYR A 153 15.75 15.80 -3.97
C TYR A 153 16.44 17.16 -4.10
N PHE A 154 17.56 17.36 -3.41
CA PHE A 154 18.33 18.60 -3.51
C PHE A 154 18.97 18.78 -4.88
N ALA A 155 19.48 17.71 -5.51
CA ALA A 155 20.01 17.77 -6.87
C ALA A 155 18.94 18.22 -7.87
N ILE A 156 17.72 17.72 -7.77
CA ILE A 156 16.60 18.15 -8.62
C ILE A 156 16.21 19.59 -8.32
N LYS A 157 16.10 19.97 -7.04
CA LYS A 157 15.70 21.31 -6.61
C LYS A 157 16.68 22.40 -7.05
N TYR A 158 17.98 22.09 -7.03
CA TYR A 158 19.04 23.02 -7.43
C TYR A 158 19.54 22.81 -8.87
N HIS A 159 18.81 22.03 -9.67
CA HIS A 159 19.11 21.78 -11.11
C HIS A 159 20.51 21.20 -11.36
N LEU A 160 21.01 20.34 -10.49
CA LEU A 160 22.32 19.68 -10.63
C LEU A 160 22.22 18.52 -11.63
N THR A 161 22.23 18.84 -12.93
CA THR A 161 21.96 17.90 -14.03
C THR A 161 22.89 16.67 -14.03
N SER A 162 24.18 16.85 -13.74
CA SER A 162 25.14 15.73 -13.68
C SER A 162 24.78 14.70 -12.61
N VAL A 163 24.31 15.16 -11.44
CA VAL A 163 23.90 14.31 -10.34
C VAL A 163 22.57 13.61 -10.65
N THR A 164 21.60 14.35 -11.20
CA THR A 164 20.30 13.78 -11.59
C THR A 164 20.45 12.74 -12.70
N ASN A 165 21.35 12.95 -13.66
CA ASN A 165 21.64 11.95 -14.70
C ASN A 165 22.23 10.67 -14.10
N LEU A 166 23.13 10.77 -13.11
CA LEU A 166 23.68 9.60 -12.41
C LEU A 166 22.55 8.80 -11.71
N PHE A 167 21.62 9.48 -11.04
CA PHE A 167 20.47 8.80 -10.43
C PHE A 167 19.59 8.11 -11.46
N ASN A 168 19.34 8.73 -12.62
CA ASN A 168 18.54 8.14 -13.70
C ASN A 168 19.17 6.89 -14.33
N LEU A 169 20.49 6.69 -14.20
CA LEU A 169 21.16 5.46 -14.64
C LEU A 169 20.85 4.26 -13.72
N ILE A 170 20.55 4.52 -12.44
CA ILE A 170 20.33 3.48 -11.44
C ILE A 170 18.83 3.27 -11.19
N PHE A 171 18.05 4.35 -11.22
CA PHE A 171 16.63 4.36 -10.89
C PHE A 171 15.80 4.84 -12.07
N LYS A 172 14.90 3.98 -12.55
CA LYS A 172 13.93 4.34 -13.58
C LYS A 172 12.60 4.68 -12.93
N ARG A 173 12.26 5.96 -12.92
CA ARG A 173 11.02 6.44 -12.33
C ARG A 173 9.95 6.70 -13.38
N ASN A 174 8.76 6.14 -13.18
CA ASN A 174 7.59 6.47 -14.01
C ASN A 174 7.01 7.85 -13.62
N TYR A 175 7.23 8.26 -12.38
CA TYR A 175 6.76 9.53 -11.84
C TYR A 175 7.85 10.19 -11.00
N LEU A 176 8.24 11.41 -11.36
CA LEU A 176 9.19 12.23 -10.61
C LEU A 176 8.49 13.46 -10.03
N ALA A 177 8.42 13.52 -8.72
CA ALA A 177 7.82 14.65 -8.02
C ALA A 177 8.85 15.79 -7.88
N LYS A 178 8.89 16.75 -8.85
CA LYS A 178 9.90 17.81 -8.91
C LYS A 178 10.07 18.65 -7.64
N ASN A 179 8.99 18.90 -6.89
CA ASN A 179 8.98 19.78 -5.72
C ASN A 179 8.70 19.04 -4.41
N ARG A 180 8.87 17.72 -4.38
CA ARG A 180 8.53 16.88 -3.23
C ARG A 180 9.56 15.78 -3.06
N VAL A 181 9.98 15.50 -1.83
CA VAL A 181 10.81 14.34 -1.56
C VAL A 181 10.01 13.06 -1.82
N GLN A 182 10.62 12.11 -2.49
CA GLN A 182 10.04 10.83 -2.82
C GLN A 182 10.88 9.67 -2.28
N PHE A 183 12.12 9.96 -1.88
CA PHE A 183 13.14 8.94 -1.61
C PHE A 183 13.23 7.97 -2.80
N PHE A 184 13.30 6.66 -2.55
CA PHE A 184 13.28 5.64 -3.62
C PHE A 184 11.95 4.89 -3.73
N PHE A 185 10.89 5.44 -3.16
CA PHE A 185 9.55 4.88 -3.31
C PHE A 185 8.95 5.27 -4.66
N THR A 186 8.02 4.48 -5.15
CA THR A 186 7.33 4.72 -6.43
C THR A 186 6.60 6.06 -6.42
N GLU A 187 5.99 6.40 -5.27
CA GLU A 187 5.33 7.69 -5.03
C GLU A 187 5.59 8.18 -3.60
N PRO A 188 5.55 9.50 -3.35
CA PRO A 188 5.60 10.04 -2.00
C PRO A 188 4.53 9.47 -1.07
N SER A 189 3.41 9.05 -1.64
CA SER A 189 2.29 8.44 -0.93
C SER A 189 2.61 7.07 -0.32
N PHE A 190 3.63 6.36 -0.81
CA PHE A 190 4.02 5.04 -0.30
C PHE A 190 4.88 5.09 0.96
N ILE A 191 5.40 6.27 1.31
CA ILE A 191 6.19 6.46 2.54
C ILE A 191 5.42 5.92 3.75
N GLY A 192 4.14 6.30 3.91
CA GLY A 192 3.29 5.84 5.01
C GLY A 192 3.14 4.33 5.07
N MET A 193 3.00 3.66 3.90
CA MET A 193 2.90 2.21 3.81
C MET A 193 4.17 1.52 4.34
N HIS A 194 5.36 2.03 3.99
CA HIS A 194 6.62 1.50 4.50
C HIS A 194 6.80 1.74 6.00
N LEU A 195 6.52 2.97 6.47
CA LEU A 195 6.70 3.33 7.88
C LEU A 195 5.78 2.51 8.79
N PHE A 196 4.49 2.43 8.44
CA PHE A 196 3.47 1.88 9.31
C PHE A 196 3.10 0.43 8.99
N GLY A 197 3.31 -0.01 7.75
CA GLY A 197 3.07 -1.39 7.34
C GLY A 197 4.26 -2.32 7.59
N ILE A 198 5.49 -1.80 7.65
CA ILE A 198 6.72 -2.60 7.77
C ILE A 198 7.54 -2.21 8.99
N LEU A 199 8.02 -0.95 9.09
CA LEU A 199 8.94 -0.56 10.15
C LEU A 199 8.29 -0.60 11.53
N LEU A 200 7.05 -0.14 11.66
CA LEU A 200 6.33 -0.14 12.93
C LEU A 200 6.03 -1.57 13.45
N PRO A 201 5.52 -2.51 12.63
CA PRO A 201 5.41 -3.92 13.06
C PRO A 201 6.75 -4.54 13.43
N LEU A 202 7.82 -4.25 12.70
CA LEU A 202 9.15 -4.74 13.01
C LEU A 202 9.66 -4.18 14.35
N PHE A 203 9.38 -2.91 14.65
CA PHE A 203 9.63 -2.32 15.96
C PHE A 203 8.88 -3.08 17.07
N TRP A 204 7.60 -3.39 16.85
CA TRP A 204 6.84 -4.16 17.86
C TRP A 204 7.36 -5.57 18.08
N LEU A 205 7.85 -6.23 17.01
CA LEU A 205 8.42 -7.58 17.08
C LEU A 205 9.80 -7.61 17.76
N THR A 206 10.65 -6.63 17.47
CA THR A 206 12.06 -6.63 17.91
C THR A 206 12.33 -5.73 19.12
N ARG A 207 11.44 -4.77 19.40
CA ARG A 207 11.59 -3.72 20.43
C ARG A 207 12.82 -2.83 20.26
N ARG A 208 13.36 -2.73 19.05
CA ARG A 208 14.53 -1.92 18.73
C ARG A 208 14.13 -0.45 18.56
N LYS A 209 14.64 0.43 19.45
CA LYS A 209 14.32 1.86 19.46
C LYS A 209 14.84 2.62 18.23
N ASP A 210 15.90 2.13 17.59
CA ASP A 210 16.45 2.70 16.35
C ASP A 210 15.47 2.60 15.17
N LEU A 211 14.59 1.60 15.13
CA LEU A 211 13.48 1.56 14.17
C LEU A 211 12.47 2.69 14.41
N LEU A 212 12.15 2.99 15.66
CA LEU A 212 11.26 4.10 15.98
C LEU A 212 11.90 5.45 15.61
N PHE A 213 13.19 5.62 15.89
CA PHE A 213 13.95 6.80 15.48
C PHE A 213 13.93 6.96 13.95
N LEU A 214 14.12 5.87 13.21
CA LEU A 214 14.07 5.86 11.74
C LEU A 214 12.68 6.27 11.22
N ILE A 215 11.60 5.76 11.82
CA ILE A 215 10.23 6.17 11.47
C ILE A 215 10.04 7.67 11.66
N ILE A 216 10.48 8.21 12.80
CA ILE A 216 10.36 9.64 13.10
C ILE A 216 11.19 10.46 12.10
N LEU A 217 12.40 10.04 11.79
CA LEU A 217 13.30 10.72 10.87
C LEU A 217 12.73 10.78 9.45
N TYR A 218 12.17 9.67 8.96
CA TYR A 218 11.49 9.63 7.66
C TYR A 218 10.24 10.52 7.64
N ALA A 219 9.40 10.42 8.67
CA ALA A 219 8.18 11.21 8.77
C ALA A 219 8.49 12.72 8.80
N TYR A 220 9.47 13.11 9.61
CA TYR A 220 9.93 14.50 9.70
C TYR A 220 10.50 15.01 8.36
N SER A 221 11.39 14.23 7.72
CA SER A 221 11.96 14.58 6.42
C SER A 221 10.89 14.67 5.34
N ALA A 222 9.93 13.75 5.32
CA ALA A 222 8.82 13.75 4.37
C ALA A 222 7.94 15.01 4.52
N ILE A 223 7.65 15.42 5.75
CA ILE A 223 6.87 16.63 6.04
C ILE A 223 7.66 17.87 5.64
N LEU A 224 8.92 17.98 6.06
CA LEU A 224 9.78 19.13 5.83
C LEU A 224 10.02 19.39 4.33
N PHE A 225 10.20 18.32 3.57
CA PHE A 225 10.50 18.40 2.12
C PHE A 225 9.27 18.11 1.23
N GLY A 226 8.08 18.31 1.75
CA GLY A 226 6.85 18.38 0.98
C GLY A 226 6.38 17.08 0.33
N ALA A 227 6.64 15.92 0.93
CA ALA A 227 6.21 14.62 0.37
C ALA A 227 4.69 14.48 0.15
N GLY A 228 3.92 15.42 0.66
CA GLY A 228 2.48 15.50 0.42
C GLY A 228 1.66 15.38 1.71
N VAL A 229 0.38 15.71 1.58
CA VAL A 229 -0.57 15.75 2.70
C VAL A 229 -0.86 14.34 3.22
N ARG A 230 -0.73 13.33 2.39
CA ARG A 230 -1.05 11.95 2.73
C ARG A 230 -0.22 11.42 3.91
N ILE A 231 1.09 11.68 3.94
CA ILE A 231 1.94 11.22 5.06
C ILE A 231 1.52 11.86 6.39
N ILE A 232 1.07 13.11 6.35
CA ILE A 232 0.56 13.81 7.53
C ILE A 232 -0.74 13.13 8.00
N LEU A 233 -1.65 12.87 7.07
CA LEU A 233 -2.90 12.16 7.35
C LEU A 233 -2.63 10.75 7.90
N ASP A 234 -1.68 10.01 7.31
CA ASP A 234 -1.28 8.70 7.78
C ASP A 234 -0.78 8.75 9.22
N ILE A 235 0.11 9.69 9.55
CA ILE A 235 0.62 9.89 10.91
C ILE A 235 -0.54 10.17 11.87
N LEU A 236 -1.43 11.08 11.52
CA LEU A 236 -2.57 11.48 12.35
C LEU A 236 -3.50 10.31 12.65
N ILE A 237 -3.93 9.60 11.63
CA ILE A 237 -4.85 8.48 11.78
C ILE A 237 -4.20 7.36 12.60
N ILE A 238 -2.91 7.08 12.36
CA ILE A 238 -2.20 6.06 13.13
C ILE A 238 -2.03 6.48 14.59
N LEU A 239 -1.73 7.75 14.86
CA LEU A 239 -1.72 8.25 16.23
C LEU A 239 -3.10 8.14 16.91
N VAL A 240 -4.18 8.43 16.19
CA VAL A 240 -5.56 8.24 16.69
C VAL A 240 -5.84 6.75 16.98
N ILE A 241 -5.47 5.84 16.08
CA ILE A 241 -5.61 4.40 16.28
C ILE A 241 -4.83 3.94 17.54
N LEU A 242 -3.58 4.37 17.66
CA LEU A 242 -2.75 4.04 18.81
C LEU A 242 -3.34 4.63 20.11
N ALA A 243 -3.74 5.88 20.09
CA ALA A 243 -4.37 6.53 21.22
C ALA A 243 -5.66 5.80 21.64
N ALA A 244 -6.56 5.53 20.71
CA ALA A 244 -7.82 4.83 20.99
C ALA A 244 -7.63 3.45 21.65
N LEU A 245 -6.55 2.75 21.31
CA LEU A 245 -6.26 1.41 21.84
C LEU A 245 -5.46 1.43 23.16
N TYR A 246 -4.69 2.50 23.42
CA TYR A 246 -3.91 2.64 24.64
C TYR A 246 -4.60 3.48 25.73
N LEU A 247 -5.44 4.47 25.36
CA LEU A 247 -6.14 5.36 26.31
C LEU A 247 -6.94 4.64 27.39
N PRO A 248 -7.67 3.53 27.12
CA PRO A 248 -8.38 2.81 28.17
C PRO A 248 -7.47 2.27 29.29
N LYS A 249 -6.15 2.17 29.02
CA LYS A 249 -5.14 1.68 29.98
C LYS A 249 -4.46 2.82 30.75
N ILE A 250 -4.66 4.07 30.32
CA ILE A 250 -4.03 5.23 30.94
C ILE A 250 -5.04 5.84 31.91
N LYS A 251 -4.76 5.71 33.22
CA LYS A 251 -5.60 6.22 34.30
C LYS A 251 -5.65 7.77 34.41
N GLU A 252 -4.85 8.47 33.64
CA GLU A 252 -4.71 9.93 33.78
C GLU A 252 -5.57 10.68 32.76
N LYS A 253 -6.63 11.33 33.26
CA LYS A 253 -7.57 12.16 32.49
C LYS A 253 -6.92 13.37 31.79
N LEU A 254 -5.70 13.73 32.18
CA LEU A 254 -4.95 14.87 31.61
C LEU A 254 -4.24 14.54 30.30
N PHE A 255 -3.97 13.27 30.00
CA PHE A 255 -3.20 12.90 28.82
C PHE A 255 -3.97 13.15 27.52
N LEU A 256 -5.31 12.99 27.54
CA LEU A 256 -6.14 13.23 26.36
C LEU A 256 -6.12 14.69 25.90
N PRO A 257 -6.38 15.69 26.76
CA PRO A 257 -6.28 17.10 26.37
C PRO A 257 -4.86 17.51 26.00
N LEU A 258 -3.83 16.98 26.65
CA LEU A 258 -2.42 17.30 26.32
C LEU A 258 -2.02 16.76 24.94
N THR A 259 -2.41 15.55 24.60
CA THR A 259 -2.20 14.98 23.26
C THR A 259 -2.99 15.73 22.20
N PHE A 260 -4.20 16.17 22.51
CA PHE A 260 -5.01 16.98 21.60
C PHE A 260 -4.40 18.36 21.37
N VAL A 261 -3.91 19.03 22.41
CA VAL A 261 -3.20 20.32 22.30
C VAL A 261 -1.89 20.17 21.52
N ALA A 262 -1.07 19.15 21.84
CA ALA A 262 0.16 18.85 21.09
C ALA A 262 -0.14 18.56 19.61
N PHE A 263 -1.25 17.89 19.33
CA PHE A 263 -1.73 17.65 17.99
C PHE A 263 -2.16 18.94 17.26
N LEU A 264 -2.88 19.84 17.91
CA LEU A 264 -3.24 21.14 17.32
C LEU A 264 -1.99 22.00 17.04
N ILE A 265 -1.03 22.03 17.95
CA ILE A 265 0.26 22.72 17.76
C ILE A 265 1.01 22.11 16.58
N PHE A 266 1.03 20.79 16.47
CA PHE A 266 1.64 20.09 15.35
C PHE A 266 0.96 20.43 14.01
N LEU A 267 -0.39 20.45 13.95
CA LEU A 267 -1.14 20.84 12.75
C LEU A 267 -0.88 22.30 12.35
N THR A 268 -0.87 23.21 13.29
CA THR A 268 -0.60 24.63 13.01
C THR A 268 0.83 24.85 12.53
N THR A 269 1.81 24.18 13.15
CA THR A 269 3.21 24.24 12.74
C THR A 269 3.41 23.68 11.33
N ILE A 270 2.80 22.55 11.01
CA ILE A 270 2.87 21.96 9.65
C ILE A 270 2.18 22.87 8.64
N SER A 271 1.02 23.44 9.00
CA SER A 271 0.30 24.38 8.14
C SER A 271 1.16 25.61 7.82
N ALA A 272 1.97 26.09 8.76
CA ALA A 272 2.89 27.20 8.54
C ALA A 272 4.06 26.84 7.62
N VAL A 273 4.55 25.60 7.68
CA VAL A 273 5.73 25.15 6.91
C VAL A 273 5.36 24.57 5.54
N ASN A 274 4.21 23.93 5.43
CA ASN A 274 3.77 23.24 4.19
C ASN A 274 2.58 23.99 3.58
N GLY A 275 2.85 24.85 2.59
CA GLY A 275 1.81 25.65 1.93
C GLY A 275 0.73 24.85 1.22
N ARG A 276 1.00 23.60 0.83
CA ARG A 276 0.00 22.69 0.26
C ARG A 276 -0.95 22.14 1.32
N PHE A 277 -0.42 21.77 2.47
CA PHE A 277 -1.23 21.37 3.62
C PHE A 277 -2.08 22.55 4.13
N HIS A 278 -1.50 23.74 4.18
CA HIS A 278 -2.21 24.97 4.51
C HIS A 278 -3.46 25.18 3.63
N LYS A 279 -3.29 25.11 2.31
CA LYS A 279 -4.41 25.29 1.35
C LYS A 279 -5.50 24.23 1.53
N ILE A 280 -5.14 22.97 1.77
CA ILE A 280 -6.13 21.89 1.95
C ILE A 280 -6.83 22.03 3.30
N PHE A 281 -6.07 22.28 4.38
CA PHE A 281 -6.61 22.39 5.73
C PHE A 281 -7.56 23.58 5.88
N PHE A 282 -7.15 24.76 5.42
CA PHE A 282 -7.99 25.96 5.47
C PHE A 282 -9.09 25.96 4.42
N GLY A 283 -8.87 25.34 3.25
CA GLY A 283 -9.92 25.12 2.27
C GLY A 283 -11.04 24.22 2.80
N PHE A 284 -10.70 23.20 3.58
CA PHE A 284 -11.69 22.33 4.25
C PHE A 284 -12.49 23.08 5.35
N LEU A 285 -11.86 24.07 6.02
CA LEU A 285 -12.52 24.91 7.02
C LEU A 285 -13.35 26.06 6.41
N GLY A 286 -13.43 26.15 5.09
CA GLY A 286 -14.26 27.18 4.41
C GLY A 286 -13.67 28.61 4.46
N THR A 287 -12.39 28.76 4.87
CA THR A 287 -11.72 30.06 4.99
C THR A 287 -10.89 30.42 3.74
N ASN A 288 -11.37 30.10 2.55
CA ASN A 288 -10.72 30.54 1.33
C ASN A 288 -10.86 32.07 1.18
N PRO A 289 -9.78 32.82 0.95
CA PRO A 289 -9.90 34.20 0.56
C PRO A 289 -10.72 34.29 -0.74
N GLU A 290 -11.77 35.09 -0.74
CA GLU A 290 -12.60 35.36 -1.91
C GLU A 290 -11.69 35.80 -3.06
N THR A 291 -11.64 35.00 -4.11
CA THR A 291 -11.00 35.41 -5.35
C THR A 291 -11.97 36.30 -6.12
N THR A 292 -11.54 37.52 -6.38
CA THR A 292 -12.35 38.58 -6.99
C THR A 292 -12.61 38.42 -8.48
N ILE A 293 -12.15 37.34 -9.12
CA ILE A 293 -12.29 37.10 -10.55
C ILE A 293 -13.55 36.28 -10.82
N ASP A 294 -14.50 36.88 -11.53
CA ASP A 294 -15.70 36.22 -11.97
C ASP A 294 -15.44 35.37 -13.22
N CYS A 295 -15.18 34.08 -13.00
CA CYS A 295 -14.92 33.11 -14.07
C CYS A 295 -16.17 32.62 -14.77
N THR A 296 -17.36 33.17 -14.48
CA THR A 296 -18.59 32.85 -15.21
C THR A 296 -18.71 33.63 -16.51
N LYS A 297 -17.95 34.69 -16.68
CA LYS A 297 -17.88 35.46 -17.92
C LYS A 297 -17.03 34.77 -18.97
N GLU A 298 -17.54 34.64 -20.18
CA GLU A 298 -16.88 33.94 -21.30
C GLU A 298 -15.47 34.48 -21.58
N GLU A 299 -15.25 35.77 -21.45
CA GLU A 299 -13.95 36.44 -21.66
C GLU A 299 -12.88 36.06 -20.62
N ASN A 300 -13.26 35.57 -19.44
CA ASN A 300 -12.37 35.21 -18.36
C ASN A 300 -12.12 33.68 -18.27
N GLN A 301 -12.89 32.86 -18.97
CA GLN A 301 -12.83 31.39 -18.85
C GLN A 301 -11.48 30.78 -19.25
N ASN A 302 -10.74 31.44 -20.15
CA ASN A 302 -9.44 30.99 -20.65
C ASN A 302 -8.26 31.67 -19.96
N THR A 303 -8.48 32.52 -18.96
CA THR A 303 -7.37 33.09 -18.20
C THR A 303 -6.71 32.03 -17.32
N GLU A 304 -5.40 32.09 -17.20
CA GLU A 304 -4.61 31.12 -16.40
C GLU A 304 -5.10 31.07 -14.93
N GLU A 305 -5.60 32.19 -14.41
CA GLU A 305 -6.19 32.30 -13.08
C GLU A 305 -7.57 31.61 -12.99
N CYS A 306 -8.43 31.72 -13.98
CA CYS A 306 -9.72 31.00 -14.01
C CYS A 306 -9.53 29.50 -14.25
N LEU A 307 -8.54 29.11 -15.05
CA LEU A 307 -8.12 27.72 -15.19
C LEU A 307 -7.51 27.17 -13.88
N LEU A 308 -6.76 28.00 -13.15
CA LEU A 308 -6.27 27.65 -11.81
C LEU A 308 -7.40 27.58 -10.77
N LEU A 309 -8.35 28.50 -10.83
CA LEU A 309 -9.56 28.49 -9.98
C LEU A 309 -10.50 27.35 -10.30
N ALA A 310 -10.70 27.03 -11.56
CA ALA A 310 -11.43 25.84 -11.98
C ALA A 310 -10.72 24.54 -11.54
N ARG A 311 -9.39 24.51 -11.59
CA ARG A 311 -8.59 23.45 -10.98
C ARG A 311 -8.68 23.41 -9.45
N GLN A 312 -8.96 24.55 -8.79
CA GLN A 312 -9.12 24.67 -7.34
C GLN A 312 -10.55 24.44 -6.87
N SER A 313 -11.55 24.91 -7.59
CA SER A 313 -12.97 24.87 -7.21
C SER A 313 -13.65 23.53 -7.47
N GLY A 314 -13.06 22.69 -8.31
CA GLY A 314 -13.56 21.33 -8.57
C GLY A 314 -13.28 20.30 -7.48
N VAL A 315 -13.27 20.64 -6.27
CA VAL A 315 -12.83 20.12 -4.99
C VAL A 315 -11.53 20.86 -4.62
N ASN A 316 -11.51 21.59 -3.53
CA ASN A 316 -10.32 22.26 -2.97
C ASN A 316 -9.20 21.26 -2.58
N SER A 317 -8.99 20.21 -3.38
CA SER A 317 -8.17 19.07 -3.09
C SER A 317 -7.10 18.88 -4.17
N ASP A 318 -6.00 18.35 -3.72
CA ASP A 318 -4.98 17.74 -4.57
C ASP A 318 -5.63 16.92 -5.69
N GLY A 319 -5.31 17.17 -6.95
CA GLY A 319 -5.87 16.44 -8.10
C GLY A 319 -5.78 14.91 -7.96
N SER A 320 -4.76 14.41 -7.27
CA SER A 320 -4.62 13.00 -6.92
C SER A 320 -5.70 12.49 -5.94
N PHE A 321 -6.14 13.29 -4.99
CA PHE A 321 -7.24 12.93 -4.09
C PHE A 321 -8.58 12.96 -4.83
N ALA A 322 -8.83 14.00 -5.63
CA ALA A 322 -10.05 14.13 -6.42
C ALA A 322 -10.22 12.96 -7.41
N SER A 323 -9.15 12.53 -8.08
CA SER A 323 -9.14 11.38 -8.97
C SER A 323 -9.52 10.08 -8.24
N ARG A 324 -8.95 9.85 -7.05
CA ARG A 324 -9.29 8.67 -6.24
C ARG A 324 -10.75 8.65 -5.81
N VAL A 325 -11.24 9.78 -5.29
CA VAL A 325 -12.66 9.91 -4.90
C VAL A 325 -13.57 9.72 -6.09
N PHE A 326 -13.22 10.27 -7.26
CA PHE A 326 -13.98 10.05 -8.49
C PHE A 326 -14.04 8.57 -8.86
N ARG A 327 -12.92 7.87 -8.92
CA ARG A 327 -12.86 6.44 -9.30
C ARG A 327 -13.63 5.56 -8.31
N ILE A 328 -13.51 5.82 -7.01
CA ILE A 328 -14.29 5.11 -5.98
C ILE A 328 -15.79 5.37 -6.19
N SER A 329 -16.18 6.62 -6.39
CA SER A 329 -17.60 6.98 -6.64
C SER A 329 -18.12 6.33 -7.91
N ALA A 330 -17.35 6.33 -8.99
CA ALA A 330 -17.71 5.68 -10.24
C ALA A 330 -17.86 4.16 -10.05
N SER A 331 -16.95 3.52 -9.31
CA SER A 331 -17.07 2.10 -8.97
C SER A 331 -18.36 1.80 -8.20
N LEU A 332 -18.69 2.61 -7.18
CA LEU A 332 -19.91 2.45 -6.39
C LEU A 332 -21.18 2.57 -7.26
N PHE A 333 -21.25 3.57 -8.15
CA PHE A 333 -22.35 3.66 -9.11
C PHE A 333 -22.37 2.49 -10.10
N GLY A 334 -21.21 1.98 -10.49
CA GLY A 334 -21.11 0.80 -11.34
C GLY A 334 -21.65 -0.46 -10.64
N TYR A 335 -21.37 -0.62 -9.35
CA TYR A 335 -21.90 -1.74 -8.56
C TYR A 335 -23.44 -1.69 -8.47
N THR A 336 -24.05 -0.52 -8.33
CA THR A 336 -25.53 -0.40 -8.29
C THR A 336 -26.16 -0.75 -9.63
N LYS A 337 -25.47 -0.52 -10.75
CA LYS A 337 -25.97 -0.84 -12.09
C LYS A 337 -25.86 -2.33 -12.46
N SER A 338 -24.99 -3.08 -11.80
CA SER A 338 -24.83 -4.51 -12.04
C SER A 338 -24.77 -5.28 -10.72
N PRO A 339 -25.93 -5.57 -10.10
CA PRO A 339 -25.98 -6.31 -8.83
C PRO A 339 -25.29 -7.66 -8.88
N LEU A 340 -25.41 -8.41 -9.99
CA LEU A 340 -24.74 -9.69 -10.15
C LEU A 340 -23.21 -9.51 -10.13
N GLY A 341 -22.69 -8.57 -10.93
CA GLY A 341 -21.26 -8.26 -10.93
C GLY A 341 -20.76 -7.76 -9.57
N SER A 342 -21.57 -7.06 -8.80
CA SER A 342 -21.25 -6.64 -7.42
C SER A 342 -21.14 -7.81 -6.47
N LEU A 343 -21.98 -8.84 -6.61
CA LEU A 343 -21.95 -10.03 -5.76
C LEU A 343 -20.79 -10.97 -6.11
N THR A 344 -20.56 -11.23 -7.41
CA THR A 344 -19.63 -12.24 -7.90
C THR A 344 -18.30 -11.71 -8.40
N GLY A 345 -18.15 -10.38 -8.53
CA GLY A 345 -17.06 -9.72 -9.23
C GLY A 345 -17.33 -9.58 -10.73
N PHE A 346 -16.62 -8.65 -11.35
CA PHE A 346 -16.63 -8.43 -12.80
C PHE A 346 -15.52 -9.19 -13.51
N GLY A 347 -14.74 -9.95 -12.75
CA GLY A 347 -13.67 -10.79 -13.23
C GLY A 347 -12.28 -10.29 -12.86
N LEU A 348 -11.39 -11.27 -12.73
CA LEU A 348 -9.99 -11.00 -12.41
C LEU A 348 -9.35 -10.11 -13.49
N GLY A 349 -8.68 -9.04 -13.09
CA GLY A 349 -8.08 -8.04 -13.99
C GLY A 349 -9.09 -7.05 -14.62
N ASN A 350 -10.39 -7.20 -14.36
CA ASN A 350 -11.43 -6.35 -14.94
C ASN A 350 -11.94 -5.28 -13.97
N SER A 351 -11.07 -4.79 -13.09
CA SER A 351 -11.43 -3.78 -12.08
C SER A 351 -11.86 -2.42 -12.65
N ILE A 352 -11.51 -2.14 -13.92
CA ILE A 352 -11.93 -0.93 -14.63
C ILE A 352 -13.41 -0.96 -15.05
N TYR A 353 -14.00 -2.14 -15.21
CA TYR A 353 -15.36 -2.29 -15.74
C TYR A 353 -16.43 -1.56 -14.90
N PRO A 354 -16.51 -1.74 -13.56
CA PRO A 354 -17.48 -0.99 -12.75
C PRO A 354 -17.21 0.51 -12.76
N VAL A 355 -15.95 0.98 -12.87
CA VAL A 355 -15.61 2.40 -12.99
C VAL A 355 -16.22 2.97 -14.26
N ARG A 356 -16.06 2.30 -15.41
CA ARG A 356 -16.66 2.72 -16.69
C ARG A 356 -18.18 2.70 -16.65
N LEU A 357 -18.76 1.68 -16.06
CA LEU A 357 -20.21 1.53 -15.94
C LEU A 357 -20.83 2.67 -15.13
N GLY A 358 -20.18 3.13 -14.06
CA GLY A 358 -20.65 4.23 -13.21
C GLY A 358 -20.16 5.62 -13.59
N HIS A 359 -19.23 5.74 -14.55
CA HIS A 359 -18.53 6.96 -14.92
C HIS A 359 -19.47 8.14 -15.20
N ALA A 360 -20.46 7.98 -16.09
CA ALA A 360 -21.37 9.04 -16.47
C ALA A 360 -22.19 9.60 -15.28
N GLN A 361 -22.49 8.75 -14.28
CA GLN A 361 -23.20 9.16 -13.09
C GLN A 361 -22.30 9.88 -12.09
N ALA A 362 -21.07 9.37 -11.90
CA ALA A 362 -20.06 10.03 -11.09
C ALA A 362 -19.71 11.41 -11.65
N LYS A 363 -19.59 11.53 -12.97
CA LYS A 363 -19.28 12.81 -13.65
C LYS A 363 -20.35 13.89 -13.39
N LYS A 364 -21.63 13.54 -13.26
CA LYS A 364 -22.69 14.51 -12.92
C LYS A 364 -22.49 15.17 -11.55
N GLY A 365 -21.91 14.48 -10.59
CA GLY A 365 -21.59 15.00 -9.25
C GLY A 365 -20.32 15.85 -9.21
N TYR A 366 -19.50 15.81 -10.26
CA TYR A 366 -18.25 16.55 -10.37
C TYR A 366 -18.42 17.72 -11.33
N LYS A 367 -18.42 18.95 -10.80
CA LYS A 367 -18.54 20.16 -11.62
C LYS A 367 -17.30 20.42 -12.49
N SER A 368 -16.16 19.79 -12.25
CA SER A 368 -14.94 20.00 -13.02
C SER A 368 -14.70 18.88 -14.02
N THR A 369 -14.93 19.18 -15.28
CA THR A 369 -14.52 18.40 -16.46
C THR A 369 -12.99 18.41 -16.68
N TYR A 370 -12.22 18.99 -15.78
CA TYR A 370 -10.80 19.30 -15.97
C TYR A 370 -9.84 18.26 -15.41
N LEU A 371 -10.32 17.23 -14.72
CA LEU A 371 -9.44 16.12 -14.36
C LEU A 371 -9.16 15.31 -15.62
N LYS A 372 -7.92 15.38 -16.12
CA LYS A 372 -7.45 14.60 -17.27
C LYS A 372 -7.89 13.14 -17.18
N GLU A 373 -7.74 12.54 -15.99
CA GLU A 373 -8.10 11.15 -15.71
C GLU A 373 -9.60 10.86 -15.85
N VAL A 374 -10.48 11.84 -15.60
CA VAL A 374 -11.94 11.69 -15.84
C VAL A 374 -12.22 11.57 -17.32
N ASN A 375 -11.53 12.36 -18.14
CA ASN A 375 -11.68 12.33 -19.58
C ASN A 375 -10.98 11.11 -20.21
N ASP A 376 -9.83 10.72 -19.68
CA ASP A 376 -9.10 9.54 -20.15
C ASP A 376 -9.94 8.26 -19.95
N LEU A 377 -10.71 8.16 -18.86
CA LEU A 377 -11.62 7.04 -18.60
C LEU A 377 -12.81 6.95 -19.59
N GLU A 378 -13.14 8.03 -20.32
CA GLU A 378 -14.12 7.99 -21.40
C GLU A 378 -13.57 7.30 -22.65
N ASN A 379 -12.25 7.26 -22.82
CA ASN A 379 -11.63 6.57 -23.93
C ASN A 379 -11.69 5.05 -23.71
N PRO A 380 -12.35 4.27 -24.58
CA PRO A 380 -12.43 2.82 -24.44
C PRO A 380 -11.06 2.13 -24.52
N ASN A 381 -10.07 2.77 -25.14
CA ASN A 381 -8.71 2.27 -25.27
C ASN A 381 -7.77 2.71 -24.13
N TYR A 382 -8.27 3.51 -23.19
CA TYR A 382 -7.47 3.88 -22.02
C TYR A 382 -7.27 2.69 -21.10
N HIS A 383 -6.01 2.41 -20.83
CA HIS A 383 -5.58 1.35 -19.92
C HIS A 383 -4.84 1.96 -18.75
N ASP A 384 -5.32 1.66 -17.57
CA ASP A 384 -4.67 2.01 -16.31
C ASP A 384 -4.76 0.81 -15.37
N ASP A 385 -3.62 0.28 -14.98
CA ASP A 385 -3.52 -0.86 -14.08
C ASP A 385 -3.94 -0.53 -12.64
N SER A 386 -3.93 0.77 -12.27
CA SER A 386 -4.26 1.27 -10.93
C SER A 386 -5.63 1.94 -10.88
N VAL A 387 -6.67 1.15 -11.08
CA VAL A 387 -8.01 1.69 -11.34
C VAL A 387 -8.72 2.20 -10.09
N SER A 388 -8.58 1.52 -8.96
CA SER A 388 -9.40 1.80 -7.77
C SER A 388 -8.65 2.50 -6.64
N TYR A 389 -7.32 2.51 -6.67
CA TYR A 389 -6.45 3.05 -5.58
C TYR A 389 -6.79 2.53 -4.16
N CYS A 390 -7.62 1.48 -4.06
CA CYS A 390 -8.14 0.92 -2.84
C CYS A 390 -8.29 -0.59 -2.99
N LEU A 391 -7.64 -1.37 -2.11
CA LEU A 391 -7.70 -2.83 -2.17
C LEU A 391 -9.13 -3.37 -2.03
N TYR A 392 -9.95 -2.75 -1.21
CA TYR A 392 -11.32 -3.22 -0.99
C TYR A 392 -12.19 -3.03 -2.22
N ALA A 393 -12.06 -1.88 -2.90
CA ALA A 393 -12.74 -1.64 -4.17
C ALA A 393 -12.25 -2.61 -5.25
N ARG A 394 -10.94 -2.91 -5.29
CA ARG A 394 -10.39 -3.90 -6.20
C ARG A 394 -10.92 -5.30 -5.93
N ILE A 395 -10.97 -5.74 -4.68
CA ILE A 395 -11.54 -7.06 -4.32
C ILE A 395 -13.01 -7.14 -4.72
N ILE A 396 -13.82 -6.08 -4.48
CA ILE A 396 -15.23 -6.08 -4.93
C ILE A 396 -15.31 -6.15 -6.44
N SER A 397 -14.50 -5.36 -7.15
CA SER A 397 -14.52 -5.33 -8.61
C SER A 397 -14.11 -6.67 -9.23
N GLU A 398 -13.08 -7.31 -8.71
CA GLU A 398 -12.53 -8.54 -9.30
C GLU A 398 -13.23 -9.81 -8.79
N PHE A 399 -13.59 -9.87 -7.50
CA PHE A 399 -14.06 -11.07 -6.82
C PHE A 399 -15.45 -10.95 -6.18
N GLY A 400 -16.02 -9.75 -6.14
CA GLY A 400 -17.33 -9.47 -5.56
C GLY A 400 -17.32 -9.13 -4.06
N ILE A 401 -18.45 -8.62 -3.60
CA ILE A 401 -18.62 -8.17 -2.20
C ILE A 401 -18.55 -9.33 -1.20
N ILE A 402 -18.96 -10.53 -1.60
CA ILE A 402 -18.88 -11.75 -0.77
C ILE A 402 -17.42 -12.06 -0.46
N ALA A 403 -16.53 -11.95 -1.47
CA ALA A 403 -15.10 -12.15 -1.28
C ALA A 403 -14.52 -11.12 -0.30
N LEU A 404 -14.92 -9.86 -0.40
CA LEU A 404 -14.48 -8.83 0.52
C LEU A 404 -14.86 -9.15 1.97
N PHE A 405 -16.11 -9.53 2.23
CA PHE A 405 -16.55 -9.89 3.57
C PHE A 405 -15.81 -11.10 4.11
N LEU A 406 -15.61 -12.15 3.32
CA LEU A 406 -14.84 -13.32 3.72
C LEU A 406 -13.37 -12.97 4.02
N PHE A 407 -12.76 -12.09 3.22
CA PHE A 407 -11.39 -11.64 3.43
C PHE A 407 -11.26 -10.84 4.73
N ILE A 408 -12.14 -9.86 4.98
CA ILE A 408 -12.16 -9.08 6.22
C ILE A 408 -12.40 -9.97 7.42
N PHE A 409 -13.40 -10.87 7.34
CA PHE A 409 -13.69 -11.83 8.39
C PHE A 409 -12.49 -12.72 8.72
N TYR A 410 -11.76 -13.19 7.70
CA TYR A 410 -10.56 -13.97 7.88
C TYR A 410 -9.46 -13.19 8.63
N LEU A 411 -9.24 -11.92 8.27
CA LEU A 411 -8.26 -11.08 8.95
C LEU A 411 -8.63 -10.83 10.43
N ILE A 412 -9.91 -10.58 10.71
CA ILE A 412 -10.42 -10.41 12.09
C ILE A 412 -10.26 -11.73 12.87
N TYR A 413 -10.58 -12.86 12.25
CA TYR A 413 -10.42 -14.18 12.87
C TYR A 413 -8.97 -14.47 13.22
N LEU A 414 -8.01 -14.16 12.31
CA LEU A 414 -6.60 -14.30 12.58
C LEU A 414 -6.15 -13.43 13.75
N ALA A 415 -6.58 -12.17 13.80
CA ALA A 415 -6.26 -11.28 14.91
C ALA A 415 -6.81 -11.79 16.24
N LYS A 416 -8.04 -12.29 16.27
CA LYS A 416 -8.65 -12.88 17.47
C LYS A 416 -7.92 -14.13 17.96
N SER A 417 -7.47 -14.98 17.03
CA SER A 417 -6.79 -16.24 17.34
C SER A 417 -5.30 -16.11 17.67
N SER A 418 -4.69 -14.97 17.40
CA SER A 418 -3.28 -14.70 17.67
C SER A 418 -3.02 -14.31 19.13
N ARG A 419 -1.80 -14.64 19.63
CA ARG A 419 -1.30 -14.26 20.97
C ARG A 419 -0.54 -12.93 20.98
N LEU A 420 -0.39 -12.24 19.83
CA LEU A 420 0.38 -10.99 19.77
C LEU A 420 -0.34 -9.85 20.51
N ALA A 421 0.41 -9.12 21.31
CA ALA A 421 -0.12 -8.00 22.09
C ALA A 421 -0.62 -6.85 21.19
N PHE A 422 0.03 -6.63 20.04
CA PHE A 422 -0.29 -5.54 19.10
C PHE A 422 -1.19 -5.94 17.92
N ARG A 423 -1.78 -7.14 17.94
CA ARG A 423 -2.58 -7.70 16.83
C ARG A 423 -3.70 -6.79 16.33
N TYR A 424 -4.46 -6.18 17.25
CA TYR A 424 -5.57 -5.28 16.87
C TYR A 424 -5.07 -3.92 16.37
N HIS A 425 -3.98 -3.41 16.93
CA HIS A 425 -3.34 -2.18 16.46
C HIS A 425 -2.94 -2.35 15.00
N TYR A 426 -2.23 -3.43 14.70
CA TYR A 426 -1.76 -3.70 13.34
C TYR A 426 -2.92 -4.01 12.38
N LEU A 427 -3.95 -4.73 12.83
CA LEU A 427 -5.15 -4.96 12.01
C LEU A 427 -5.82 -3.66 11.57
N LEU A 428 -6.00 -2.70 12.48
CA LEU A 428 -6.60 -1.40 12.15
C LEU A 428 -5.70 -0.57 11.22
N ILE A 429 -4.39 -0.60 11.46
CA ILE A 429 -3.42 0.07 10.57
C ILE A 429 -3.47 -0.52 9.17
N ILE A 430 -3.48 -1.85 9.04
CA ILE A 430 -3.60 -2.53 7.74
C ILE A 430 -4.91 -2.14 7.06
N PHE A 431 -6.04 -2.16 7.78
CA PHE A 431 -7.32 -1.73 7.22
C PHE A 431 -7.28 -0.30 6.70
N TYR A 432 -6.68 0.61 7.45
CA TYR A 432 -6.52 1.99 7.02
C TYR A 432 -5.60 2.13 5.80
N LEU A 433 -4.42 1.53 5.82
CA LEU A 433 -3.45 1.65 4.74
C LEU A 433 -4.01 1.13 3.40
N TYR A 434 -4.73 0.01 3.41
CA TYR A 434 -5.34 -0.56 2.22
C TYR A 434 -6.63 0.13 1.74
N LEU A 435 -7.13 1.14 2.45
CA LEU A 435 -8.07 2.11 1.88
C LEU A 435 -7.42 3.01 0.82
N GLN A 436 -6.09 3.10 0.82
CA GLN A 436 -5.33 4.01 -0.04
C GLN A 436 -4.34 3.28 -0.96
N PHE A 437 -4.32 1.96 -0.91
CA PHE A 437 -3.40 1.11 -1.63
C PHE A 437 -4.13 -0.14 -2.14
N GLU A 438 -3.90 -0.53 -3.39
CA GLU A 438 -4.66 -1.60 -4.03
C GLU A 438 -3.88 -2.89 -4.30
N SER A 439 -2.54 -2.88 -4.13
CA SER A 439 -1.72 -4.00 -4.54
C SER A 439 -1.68 -5.12 -3.50
N LEU A 440 -1.99 -6.33 -3.96
CA LEU A 440 -1.77 -7.56 -3.19
C LEU A 440 -0.31 -8.01 -3.14
N SER A 441 0.58 -7.46 -3.99
CA SER A 441 2.01 -7.79 -3.94
C SER A 441 2.79 -7.03 -2.86
N PHE A 442 2.17 -6.06 -2.19
CA PHE A 442 2.83 -5.32 -1.12
C PHE A 442 2.87 -6.13 0.17
N TYR A 443 4.00 -6.10 0.87
CA TYR A 443 4.33 -7.03 1.97
C TYR A 443 3.48 -6.87 3.23
N ALA A 444 2.93 -5.68 3.50
CA ALA A 444 2.35 -5.34 4.80
C ALA A 444 1.23 -6.31 5.24
N ILE A 445 0.29 -6.63 4.33
CA ILE A 445 -0.80 -7.56 4.64
C ILE A 445 -0.30 -8.99 4.83
N TRP A 446 0.71 -9.39 4.05
CA TRP A 446 1.28 -10.73 4.12
C TRP A 446 2.13 -10.92 5.37
N LEU A 447 2.88 -9.88 5.77
CA LEU A 447 3.59 -9.85 7.05
C LEU A 447 2.61 -9.97 8.22
N PHE A 448 1.47 -9.26 8.16
CA PHE A 448 0.39 -9.38 9.15
C PHE A 448 -0.11 -10.83 9.23
N ILE A 449 -0.51 -11.42 8.09
CA ILE A 449 -1.06 -12.78 8.02
C ILE A 449 -0.03 -13.80 8.54
N ALA A 450 1.22 -13.74 8.07
CA ALA A 450 2.29 -14.65 8.49
C ALA A 450 2.53 -14.59 10.00
N THR A 451 2.66 -13.38 10.55
CA THR A 451 2.93 -13.18 11.97
C THR A 451 1.77 -13.70 12.84
N MET A 452 0.51 -13.52 12.39
CA MET A 452 -0.67 -14.03 13.09
C MET A 452 -0.75 -15.57 13.01
N LEU A 453 -0.42 -16.16 11.87
CA LEU A 453 -0.42 -17.63 11.70
C LEU A 453 0.65 -18.32 12.56
N VAL A 454 1.84 -17.71 12.69
CA VAL A 454 2.92 -18.23 13.54
C VAL A 454 2.53 -18.17 15.02
N THR A 455 1.85 -17.12 15.44
CA THR A 455 1.50 -16.87 16.85
C THR A 455 0.09 -17.34 17.20
N LYS A 456 -0.60 -18.01 16.29
CA LYS A 456 -1.93 -18.58 16.53
C LYS A 456 -1.87 -19.65 17.62
N LYS A 457 -2.83 -19.62 18.58
CA LYS A 457 -3.02 -20.68 19.59
C LYS A 457 -3.14 -22.03 18.89
N GLY A 458 -2.38 -23.02 19.35
CA GLY A 458 -2.59 -24.42 18.95
C GLY A 458 -3.93 -24.92 19.47
N ASN A 459 -4.52 -25.88 18.78
CA ASN A 459 -5.77 -26.54 19.26
C ASN A 459 -5.53 -27.35 20.55
N ASN A 460 -4.28 -27.50 20.99
CA ASN A 460 -3.89 -28.33 22.14
C ASN A 460 -3.35 -27.51 23.33
N ASP A 461 -3.55 -26.18 23.36
CA ASP A 461 -3.19 -25.30 24.51
C ASP A 461 -4.47 -24.80 25.26
#